data_d55f5710a21774596a27867085306d4e
#
_entry.id   d55f5710a21774596a27867085306d4e
#
_cell.length_a   1.000
_cell.length_b   1.000
_cell.length_c   1.000
_cell.angle_alpha   90.00
_cell.angle_beta   90.00
_cell.angle_gamma   90.00
#
_symmetry.space_group_name_H-M   'P 1'
#
loop_
_entity.id
_entity.type
_entity.pdbx_description
1 polymer ?
#
loop_
_entity_poly.entity_id
_entity_poly.type
_entity_poly.pdbx_seq_one_letter_code
_entity_poly.pdbx_strand_id
1 'polypeptide(L)'
;MLPKTAEYALRAIVWLAGRPDRREAAGPLAARTKIPRRYLHKVLQAMVQGGLVESQSGPGGGYSLCVPPEELTVLAVVNTVAPLERIRHCPLGLPSHTRLCPLHKELDRVYAEIEKAFGRITVAELLNSTSTIIPLCDVARSTRSASRSR
;
A
#
# COMPACT_ATOMS: atom_id res chain seq x y z
N MET A 1 6.05 -5.73 -12.28
CA MET A 1 5.46 -6.31 -11.05
C MET A 1 5.98 -5.55 -9.84
N LEU A 2 5.13 -5.27 -8.84
CA LEU A 2 5.54 -4.55 -7.63
C LEU A 2 6.54 -5.38 -6.79
N PRO A 3 7.49 -4.74 -6.09
CA PRO A 3 8.29 -5.41 -5.07
C PRO A 3 7.38 -6.07 -4.01
N LYS A 4 7.79 -7.20 -3.47
CA LYS A 4 7.01 -7.93 -2.45
C LYS A 4 6.68 -7.09 -1.21
N THR A 5 7.58 -6.19 -0.81
CA THR A 5 7.36 -5.27 0.30
C THR A 5 6.20 -4.31 0.01
N ALA A 6 6.12 -3.75 -1.20
CA ALA A 6 5.02 -2.88 -1.62
C ALA A 6 3.69 -3.63 -1.68
N GLU A 7 3.69 -4.86 -2.22
CA GLU A 7 2.51 -5.72 -2.24
C GLU A 7 2.01 -6.04 -0.81
N TYR A 8 2.92 -6.33 0.11
CA TYR A 8 2.57 -6.57 1.51
C TYR A 8 2.04 -5.32 2.22
N ALA A 9 2.64 -4.15 1.96
CA ALA A 9 2.15 -2.88 2.50
C ALA A 9 0.71 -2.59 2.03
N LEU A 10 0.45 -2.74 0.74
CA LEU A 10 -0.90 -2.55 0.19
C LEU A 10 -1.92 -3.53 0.79
N ARG A 11 -1.57 -4.82 0.97
CA ARG A 11 -2.45 -5.80 1.64
C ARG A 11 -2.78 -5.38 3.07
N ALA A 12 -1.79 -4.96 3.85
CA ALA A 12 -1.99 -4.54 5.22
C ALA A 12 -2.86 -3.27 5.29
N ILE A 13 -2.57 -2.26 4.47
CA ILE A 13 -3.32 -1.01 4.41
C ILE A 13 -4.79 -1.25 4.02
N VAL A 14 -5.05 -2.01 2.96
CA VAL A 14 -6.42 -2.31 2.50
C VAL A 14 -7.20 -3.05 3.59
N TRP A 15 -6.55 -3.97 4.31
CA TRP A 15 -7.17 -4.67 5.43
C TRP A 15 -7.54 -3.72 6.58
N LEU A 16 -6.60 -2.86 7.00
CA LEU A 16 -6.82 -1.88 8.06
C LEU A 16 -7.87 -0.84 7.67
N ALA A 17 -7.81 -0.34 6.44
CA ALA A 17 -8.78 0.63 5.92
C ALA A 17 -10.22 0.12 5.87
N GLY A 18 -10.40 -1.18 5.66
CA GLY A 18 -11.72 -1.82 5.74
C GLY A 18 -12.28 -1.94 7.17
N ARG A 19 -11.53 -1.52 8.21
CA ARG A 19 -11.86 -1.64 9.63
C ARG A 19 -11.43 -0.40 10.43
N PRO A 20 -11.96 0.78 10.10
CA PRO A 20 -11.46 2.05 10.65
C PRO A 20 -11.61 2.14 12.18
N ASP A 21 -12.63 1.47 12.75
CA ASP A 21 -12.94 1.55 14.17
C ASP A 21 -12.22 0.48 15.02
N ARG A 22 -11.29 -0.27 14.43
CA ARG A 22 -10.64 -1.39 15.11
C ARG A 22 -9.13 -1.37 14.91
N ARG A 23 -8.42 -1.62 16.01
CA ARG A 23 -7.00 -1.96 15.97
C ARG A 23 -6.83 -3.46 15.68
N GLU A 24 -5.90 -3.81 14.83
CA GLU A 24 -5.62 -5.20 14.51
C GLU A 24 -4.22 -5.58 15.00
N ALA A 25 -4.14 -6.63 15.80
CA ALA A 25 -2.86 -7.15 16.26
C ALA A 25 -2.08 -7.80 15.11
N ALA A 26 -0.74 -7.79 15.18
CA ALA A 26 0.13 -8.29 14.11
C ALA A 26 -0.12 -9.76 13.75
N GLY A 27 -0.44 -10.61 14.72
CA GLY A 27 -0.73 -12.03 14.49
C GLY A 27 -1.94 -12.26 13.61
N PRO A 28 -3.14 -11.79 14.01
CA PRO A 28 -4.34 -11.83 13.19
C PRO A 28 -4.17 -11.15 11.83
N LEU A 29 -3.52 -9.96 11.79
CA LEU A 29 -3.24 -9.25 10.55
C LEU A 29 -2.42 -10.11 9.57
N ALA A 30 -1.34 -10.76 10.04
CA ALA A 30 -0.52 -11.65 9.23
C ALA A 30 -1.32 -12.83 8.66
N ALA A 31 -2.15 -13.46 9.51
CA ALA A 31 -2.96 -14.60 9.12
C ALA A 31 -4.00 -14.21 8.05
N ARG A 32 -4.69 -13.09 8.25
CA ARG A 32 -5.75 -12.61 7.36
C ARG A 32 -5.23 -12.12 6.00
N THR A 33 -4.09 -11.41 6.01
CA THR A 33 -3.48 -10.87 4.79
C THR A 33 -2.53 -11.83 4.10
N LYS A 34 -2.28 -13.01 4.71
CA LYS A 34 -1.31 -14.02 4.22
C LYS A 34 0.10 -13.42 4.02
N ILE A 35 0.49 -12.50 4.91
CA ILE A 35 1.83 -11.92 4.93
C ILE A 35 2.68 -12.68 5.95
N PRO A 36 3.86 -13.21 5.58
CA PRO A 36 4.73 -13.84 6.56
C PRO A 36 5.12 -12.87 7.67
N ARG A 37 5.03 -13.28 8.95
CA ARG A 37 5.18 -12.41 10.13
C ARG A 37 6.44 -11.54 10.11
N ARG A 38 7.57 -12.13 9.70
CA ARG A 38 8.85 -11.40 9.62
C ARG A 38 8.81 -10.21 8.65
N TYR A 39 8.09 -10.34 7.53
CA TYR A 39 7.92 -9.27 6.56
C TYR A 39 6.87 -8.26 7.01
N LEU A 40 5.79 -8.73 7.65
CA LEU A 40 4.77 -7.84 8.19
C LEU A 40 5.37 -6.87 9.21
N HIS A 41 6.24 -7.33 10.11
CA HIS A 41 6.91 -6.44 11.08
C HIS A 41 7.68 -5.30 10.39
N LYS A 42 8.48 -5.62 9.38
CA LYS A 42 9.25 -4.62 8.61
C LYS A 42 8.34 -3.61 7.92
N VAL A 43 7.28 -4.11 7.29
CA VAL A 43 6.31 -3.29 6.55
C VAL A 43 5.54 -2.38 7.51
N LEU A 44 5.04 -2.91 8.63
CA LEU A 44 4.33 -2.13 9.65
C LEU A 44 5.25 -1.07 10.27
N GLN A 45 6.49 -1.41 10.60
CA GLN A 45 7.46 -0.45 11.12
C GLN A 45 7.70 0.71 10.15
N ALA A 46 7.90 0.43 8.86
CA ALA A 46 8.06 1.46 7.84
C ALA A 46 6.82 2.34 7.71
N MET A 47 5.62 1.74 7.74
CA MET A 47 4.36 2.49 7.66
C MET A 47 4.10 3.33 8.91
N VAL A 48 4.50 2.90 10.09
CA VAL A 48 4.44 3.70 11.33
C VAL A 48 5.40 4.88 11.24
N GLN A 49 6.64 4.64 10.82
CA GLN A 49 7.64 5.70 10.61
C GLN A 49 7.20 6.70 9.54
N GLY A 50 6.53 6.24 8.50
CA GLY A 50 5.96 7.06 7.43
C GLY A 50 4.64 7.77 7.79
N GLY A 51 4.11 7.56 9.01
CA GLY A 51 2.89 8.22 9.48
C GLY A 51 1.59 7.70 8.84
N LEU A 52 1.61 6.55 8.18
CA LEU A 52 0.41 5.96 7.58
C LEU A 52 -0.39 5.10 8.57
N VAL A 53 0.32 4.52 9.53
CA VAL A 53 -0.23 3.58 10.51
C VAL A 53 0.26 3.99 11.91
N GLU A 54 -0.58 3.87 12.89
CA GLU A 54 -0.21 3.98 14.30
C GLU A 54 -0.21 2.61 14.96
N SER A 55 0.59 2.46 16.02
CA SER A 55 0.64 1.27 16.84
C SER A 55 0.35 1.61 18.29
N GLN A 56 -0.41 0.76 18.97
CA GLN A 56 -0.65 0.86 20.40
C GLN A 56 -0.32 -0.47 21.06
N SER A 57 0.43 -0.41 22.16
CA SER A 57 0.79 -1.57 22.97
C SER A 57 -0.31 -1.93 23.97
N GLY A 58 -0.24 -3.16 24.49
CA GLY A 58 -1.09 -3.63 25.57
C GLY A 58 -2.42 -4.22 25.15
N PRO A 59 -3.31 -4.54 26.12
CA PRO A 59 -4.63 -5.11 25.85
C PRO A 59 -5.48 -4.15 25.00
N GLY A 60 -6.12 -4.68 23.94
CA GLY A 60 -6.87 -3.87 23.00
C GLY A 60 -5.99 -3.05 22.04
N GLY A 61 -4.66 -3.20 22.10
CA GLY A 61 -3.70 -2.58 21.21
C GLY A 61 -3.66 -3.23 19.83
N GLY A 62 -2.74 -2.75 19.01
CA GLY A 62 -2.53 -3.20 17.64
C GLY A 62 -2.29 -2.03 16.71
N TYR A 63 -2.57 -2.24 15.43
CA TYR A 63 -2.33 -1.29 14.36
C TYR A 63 -3.62 -0.75 13.78
N SER A 64 -3.65 0.53 13.46
CA SER A 64 -4.76 1.22 12.78
C SER A 64 -4.22 2.29 11.84
N LEU A 65 -5.04 2.71 10.87
CA LEU A 65 -4.65 3.80 9.96
C LEU A 65 -4.63 5.15 10.69
N CYS A 66 -3.66 6.01 10.33
CA CYS A 66 -3.60 7.41 10.74
C CYS A 66 -4.18 8.34 9.68
N VAL A 67 -4.22 7.90 8.42
CA VAL A 67 -4.62 8.71 7.27
C VAL A 67 -5.98 8.23 6.77
N PRO A 68 -6.94 9.11 6.49
CA PRO A 68 -8.22 8.73 5.89
C PRO A 68 -7.98 7.98 4.57
N PRO A 69 -8.67 6.85 4.32
CA PRO A 69 -8.51 6.09 3.08
C PRO A 69 -8.75 6.91 1.80
N GLU A 70 -9.55 7.97 1.89
CA GLU A 70 -9.86 8.90 0.81
C GLU A 70 -8.67 9.78 0.42
N GLU A 71 -7.77 10.03 1.37
CA GLU A 71 -6.56 10.84 1.18
C GLU A 71 -5.31 9.99 0.92
N LEU A 72 -5.39 8.69 1.18
CA LEU A 72 -4.26 7.76 1.07
C LEU A 72 -4.18 7.16 -0.32
N THR A 73 -3.21 7.60 -1.12
CA THR A 73 -2.99 7.05 -2.47
C THR A 73 -2.18 5.75 -2.45
N VAL A 74 -2.36 4.91 -3.47
CA VAL A 74 -1.52 3.72 -3.70
C VAL A 74 -0.04 4.11 -3.78
N LEU A 75 0.27 5.24 -4.42
CA LEU A 75 1.64 5.75 -4.52
C LEU A 75 2.25 6.05 -3.14
N ALA A 76 1.51 6.70 -2.25
CA ALA A 76 1.98 7.01 -0.90
C ALA A 76 2.33 5.74 -0.13
N VAL A 77 1.50 4.71 -0.20
CA VAL A 77 1.76 3.40 0.43
C VAL A 77 3.02 2.75 -0.15
N VAL A 78 3.13 2.70 -1.48
CA VAL A 78 4.28 2.09 -2.15
C VAL A 78 5.57 2.83 -1.80
N ASN A 79 5.58 4.16 -1.88
CA ASN A 79 6.77 4.97 -1.60
C ASN A 79 7.25 4.90 -0.15
N THR A 80 6.37 4.57 0.79
CA THR A 80 6.75 4.38 2.19
C THR A 80 7.65 3.16 2.43
N VAL A 81 7.51 2.11 1.63
CA VAL A 81 8.24 0.84 1.81
C VAL A 81 9.19 0.48 0.68
N ALA A 82 8.93 0.97 -0.52
CA ALA A 82 9.71 0.72 -1.73
C ALA A 82 9.54 1.90 -2.71
N PRO A 83 10.23 3.02 -2.46
CA PRO A 83 10.08 4.22 -3.27
C PRO A 83 10.30 3.97 -4.75
N LEU A 84 9.43 4.54 -5.58
CA LEU A 84 9.59 4.55 -7.03
C LEU A 84 10.57 5.66 -7.41
N GLU A 85 11.83 5.28 -7.60
CA GLU A 85 12.87 6.24 -7.96
C GLU A 85 12.91 6.49 -9.46
N ARG A 86 12.85 7.76 -9.84
CA ARG A 86 13.02 8.21 -11.23
C ARG A 86 14.48 8.12 -11.65
N ILE A 87 14.71 7.71 -12.89
CA ILE A 87 16.06 7.61 -13.45
C ILE A 87 16.50 9.00 -13.95
N ARG A 88 17.34 9.69 -13.19
CA ARG A 88 17.82 11.05 -13.53
C ARG A 88 19.20 11.07 -14.19
N HIS A 89 20.02 10.05 -13.92
CA HIS A 89 21.39 9.89 -14.40
C HIS A 89 21.62 8.46 -14.84
N CYS A 90 22.67 8.23 -15.62
CA CYS A 90 23.05 6.88 -16.02
C CYS A 90 23.41 6.02 -14.80
N PRO A 91 22.68 4.93 -14.51
CA PRO A 91 22.95 4.08 -13.35
C PRO A 91 24.33 3.41 -13.37
N LEU A 92 24.93 3.29 -14.54
CA LEU A 92 26.27 2.70 -14.72
C LEU A 92 27.41 3.72 -14.56
N GLY A 93 27.09 5.02 -14.40
CA GLY A 93 28.10 6.08 -14.25
C GLY A 93 29.05 6.22 -15.44
N LEU A 94 28.62 5.88 -16.66
CA LEU A 94 29.46 5.95 -17.86
C LEU A 94 29.79 7.41 -18.20
N PRO A 95 31.09 7.79 -18.29
CA PRO A 95 31.48 9.18 -18.55
C PRO A 95 30.94 9.78 -19.85
N SER A 96 30.72 8.92 -20.86
CA SER A 96 30.15 9.33 -22.16
C SER A 96 28.63 9.60 -22.08
N HIS A 97 27.96 9.16 -21.01
CA HIS A 97 26.52 9.33 -20.84
C HIS A 97 26.21 10.62 -20.07
N THR A 98 26.45 11.79 -20.69
CA THR A 98 26.13 13.10 -20.12
C THR A 98 24.62 13.36 -20.01
N ARG A 99 23.82 12.53 -20.67
CA ARG A 99 22.35 12.50 -20.63
C ARG A 99 21.89 11.05 -20.55
N LEU A 100 20.63 10.83 -20.24
CA LEU A 100 20.04 9.48 -20.31
C LEU A 100 20.12 8.96 -21.74
N CYS A 101 20.66 7.75 -21.88
CA CYS A 101 20.61 7.04 -23.15
C CYS A 101 19.17 6.66 -23.52
N PRO A 102 18.87 6.28 -24.76
CA PRO A 102 17.51 5.96 -25.19
C PRO A 102 16.80 4.94 -24.31
N LEU A 103 17.52 3.90 -23.85
CA LEU A 103 16.97 2.90 -22.95
C LEU A 103 16.53 3.50 -21.59
N HIS A 104 17.44 4.21 -20.92
CA HIS A 104 17.13 4.77 -19.58
C HIS A 104 16.10 5.91 -19.65
N LYS A 105 16.08 6.67 -20.75
CA LYS A 105 15.03 7.66 -21.00
C LYS A 105 13.65 7.00 -21.12
N GLU A 106 13.55 5.90 -21.84
CA GLU A 106 12.28 5.17 -22.00
C GLU A 106 11.84 4.50 -20.70
N LEU A 107 12.77 3.90 -19.95
CA LEU A 107 12.48 3.35 -18.61
C LEU A 107 11.98 4.44 -17.65
N ASP A 108 12.63 5.61 -17.63
CA ASP A 108 12.18 6.73 -16.79
C ASP A 108 10.78 7.21 -17.17
N ARG A 109 10.45 7.24 -18.46
CA ARG A 109 9.10 7.56 -18.93
C ARG A 109 8.07 6.57 -18.39
N VAL A 110 8.38 5.27 -18.43
CA VAL A 110 7.48 4.22 -17.88
C VAL A 110 7.31 4.41 -16.36
N TYR A 111 8.39 4.68 -15.63
CA TYR A 111 8.28 4.98 -14.19
C TYR A 111 7.41 6.20 -13.90
N ALA A 112 7.49 7.26 -14.73
CA ALA A 112 6.62 8.42 -14.60
C ALA A 112 5.13 8.07 -14.78
N GLU A 113 4.80 7.21 -15.73
CA GLU A 113 3.42 6.75 -15.95
C GLU A 113 2.91 5.92 -14.77
N ILE A 114 3.73 5.04 -14.20
CA ILE A 114 3.38 4.26 -13.00
C ILE A 114 3.14 5.20 -11.82
N GLU A 115 4.04 6.14 -11.56
CA GLU A 115 3.92 7.14 -10.51
C GLU A 115 2.60 7.92 -10.63
N LYS A 116 2.29 8.40 -11.83
CA LYS A 116 1.05 9.11 -12.12
C LYS A 116 -0.19 8.24 -11.91
N ALA A 117 -0.16 6.99 -12.37
CA ALA A 117 -1.28 6.05 -12.20
C ALA A 117 -1.54 5.75 -10.72
N PHE A 118 -0.49 5.45 -9.96
CA PHE A 118 -0.62 5.14 -8.52
C PHE A 118 -0.99 6.35 -7.67
N GLY A 119 -0.59 7.56 -8.09
CA GLY A 119 -0.96 8.81 -7.42
C GLY A 119 -2.42 9.23 -7.58
N ARG A 120 -3.13 8.63 -8.55
CA ARG A 120 -4.55 8.91 -8.79
C ARG A 120 -5.50 8.02 -8.03
N ILE A 121 -5.07 6.81 -7.66
CA ILE A 121 -5.92 5.80 -7.05
C ILE A 121 -5.77 5.91 -5.53
N THR A 122 -6.89 6.13 -4.83
CA THR A 122 -6.93 6.11 -3.37
C THR A 122 -7.29 4.72 -2.83
N VAL A 123 -6.95 4.49 -1.56
CA VAL A 123 -7.33 3.26 -0.85
C VAL A 123 -8.85 3.15 -0.74
N ALA A 124 -9.55 4.27 -0.54
CA ALA A 124 -11.00 4.31 -0.52
C ALA A 124 -11.62 3.85 -1.85
N GLU A 125 -11.09 4.29 -2.98
CA GLU A 125 -11.54 3.85 -4.31
C GLU A 125 -11.36 2.35 -4.51
N LEU A 126 -10.24 1.78 -4.05
CA LEU A 126 -10.03 0.33 -4.07
C LEU A 126 -11.08 -0.43 -3.26
N LEU A 127 -11.41 0.07 -2.06
CA LEU A 127 -12.42 -0.54 -1.18
C LEU A 127 -13.84 -0.38 -1.71
N ASN A 128 -14.15 0.74 -2.35
CA ASN A 128 -15.48 1.07 -2.87
C ASN A 128 -15.70 0.61 -4.31
N SER A 129 -14.75 -0.12 -4.89
CA SER A 129 -14.91 -0.69 -6.23
C SER A 129 -16.18 -1.55 -6.32
N THR A 130 -16.84 -1.56 -7.48
CA THR A 130 -18.06 -2.35 -7.72
C THR A 130 -17.79 -3.85 -7.76
N SER A 131 -16.53 -4.26 -7.72
CA SER A 131 -16.12 -5.66 -7.69
C SER A 131 -16.58 -6.34 -6.40
N THR A 132 -17.09 -7.56 -6.52
CA THR A 132 -17.33 -8.46 -5.37
C THR A 132 -16.05 -9.01 -4.76
N ILE A 133 -14.93 -8.86 -5.48
CA ILE A 133 -13.60 -9.30 -5.03
C ILE A 133 -12.98 -8.17 -4.23
N ILE A 134 -12.62 -8.44 -2.97
CA ILE A 134 -11.91 -7.49 -2.12
C ILE A 134 -10.44 -7.44 -2.57
N PRO A 135 -9.90 -6.27 -2.93
CA PRO A 135 -8.52 -6.17 -3.34
C PRO A 135 -7.55 -6.71 -2.29
N LEU A 136 -6.58 -7.51 -2.72
CA LEU A 136 -5.44 -7.99 -1.92
C LEU A 136 -5.78 -8.85 -0.69
N CYS A 137 -7.05 -9.18 -0.46
CA CYS A 137 -7.53 -9.98 0.66
C CYS A 137 -8.43 -11.11 0.18
N ASP A 138 -8.34 -12.26 0.85
CA ASP A 138 -9.16 -13.45 0.56
C ASP A 138 -10.32 -13.54 1.57
N VAL A 139 -11.21 -12.54 1.55
CA VAL A 139 -12.39 -12.52 2.41
C VAL A 139 -13.58 -12.03 1.60
N ALA A 140 -14.61 -12.84 1.48
CA ALA A 140 -15.88 -12.42 0.91
C ALA A 140 -16.45 -11.23 1.70
N ARG A 141 -16.93 -10.21 1.01
CA ARG A 141 -17.71 -9.13 1.65
C ARG A 141 -18.92 -9.76 2.29
N SER A 142 -19.06 -9.64 3.60
CA SER A 142 -20.33 -9.81 4.26
C SER A 142 -21.31 -8.81 3.61
N THR A 143 -22.34 -9.31 2.95
CA THR A 143 -23.41 -8.48 2.42
C THR A 143 -23.99 -7.69 3.58
N ARG A 144 -23.75 -6.37 3.62
CA ARG A 144 -24.50 -5.50 4.52
C ARG A 144 -25.95 -5.62 4.10
N SER A 145 -26.73 -6.31 4.92
CA SER A 145 -28.17 -6.33 4.87
C SER A 145 -28.65 -4.88 4.90
N ALA A 146 -29.21 -4.43 3.79
CA ALA A 146 -29.97 -3.20 3.76
C ALA A 146 -31.25 -3.45 4.57
N SER A 147 -31.22 -3.10 5.87
CA SER A 147 -32.45 -2.97 6.65
C SER A 147 -33.21 -1.76 6.11
N ARG A 148 -34.11 -2.00 5.18
CA ARG A 148 -35.22 -1.06 4.89
C ARG A 148 -36.12 -1.07 6.10
N SER A 149 -36.07 -0.01 6.88
CA SER A 149 -37.15 0.35 7.82
C SER A 149 -38.37 0.78 7.01
N ARG A 150 -39.44 0.12 7.21
CA ARG A 150 -40.80 0.62 6.87
C ARG A 150 -41.26 1.63 7.92
#